data_10ea9142183cecf0fc4ab84d726cd094
#
_entry.id   10ea9142183cecf0fc4ab84d726cd094
#
_cell.length_a   1.000
_cell.length_b   1.000
_cell.length_c   1.000
_cell.angle_alpha   90.00
_cell.angle_beta   90.00
_cell.angle_gamma   90.00
#
_symmetry.space_group_name_H-M   'P 1'
#
loop_
_entity.id
_entity.type
_entity.pdbx_description
1 polymer ?
#
loop_
_entity_poly.entity_id
_entity_poly.type
_entity_poly.pdbx_seq_one_letter_code
_entity_poly.pdbx_strand_id
1 'polypeptide(L)'
;QIFTMPDIGEGMHEGDIANWLVKVGDEIKEDDPVAEVQNDKLMQEILSPYSGKVTKLFVEAGTTVEVGAPLIEYNGNGAAPAAASPAPVAEAPKAASPASPANAPLTKTTSTGHILAMPSVRHYARKAGIDLSQVPATGRHGHTTLADVKAFESGSVAPIAQTAPEAAPAPKADKPAAPVAEKAPSVKAGAGDRREAMNPTRKVVSKVMTAQHTHIPPVTNFDQVEVSKLVKHRAVFKEIAAKQDIKLTYLAYVAKALATTAHKFPDINASVDYEKQEIVYHEHVNLGIAVNAPTGLYVPVIHEAETKSILEIAKEIAELATATREGTLKPQQMQGSTITISNIGSARGSWFTPIINGSDVVILGLGSIVKEPIVNGEGEIVVGQNMKLSMTYDHRLIDGMLGQTSLNYLKSLLADPEFMLMEI
;
A
#
# COMPACT_ATOMS: atom_id res chain seq x y z
N GLN A 1 16.48 -28.77 24.24
CA GLN A 1 16.17 -27.32 24.27
C GLN A 1 15.44 -26.93 22.99
N ILE A 2 14.47 -26.05 23.11
CA ILE A 2 13.70 -25.58 21.96
C ILE A 2 14.04 -24.13 21.73
N PHE A 3 14.50 -23.81 20.52
CA PHE A 3 14.68 -22.46 20.03
C PHE A 3 13.40 -21.99 19.38
N THR A 4 12.93 -20.81 19.79
CA THR A 4 11.72 -20.19 19.27
C THR A 4 12.06 -18.99 18.41
N MET A 5 11.18 -18.62 17.49
CA MET A 5 11.32 -17.46 16.62
C MET A 5 11.62 -16.19 17.45
N PRO A 6 12.81 -15.59 17.33
CA PRO A 6 13.15 -14.37 18.05
C PRO A 6 12.42 -13.16 17.46
N ASP A 7 12.29 -12.11 18.26
CA ASP A 7 11.89 -10.78 17.77
C ASP A 7 13.15 -10.14 17.14
N ILE A 8 13.17 -10.03 15.82
CA ILE A 8 14.28 -9.47 15.05
C ILE A 8 14.15 -7.97 14.80
N GLY A 9 13.27 -7.29 15.54
CA GLY A 9 13.12 -5.82 15.56
C GLY A 9 11.92 -5.28 14.77
N GLU A 10 11.66 -3.97 14.96
CA GLU A 10 10.58 -3.21 14.33
C GLU A 10 9.14 -3.68 14.61
N GLY A 11 8.89 -4.41 15.72
CA GLY A 11 7.53 -4.79 16.13
C GLY A 11 6.90 -5.85 15.25
N MET A 12 7.69 -6.74 14.67
CA MET A 12 7.22 -7.86 13.88
C MET A 12 6.44 -8.87 14.75
N HIS A 13 5.32 -9.36 14.20
CA HIS A 13 4.53 -10.41 14.81
C HIS A 13 4.71 -11.78 14.13
N GLU A 14 5.21 -11.79 12.89
CA GLU A 14 5.40 -12.99 12.06
C GLU A 14 6.54 -12.80 11.05
N GLY A 15 7.17 -13.89 10.59
CA GLY A 15 8.21 -13.90 9.56
C GLY A 15 8.20 -15.21 8.77
N ASP A 16 8.55 -15.16 7.49
CA ASP A 16 8.62 -16.34 6.62
C ASP A 16 10.00 -16.97 6.67
N ILE A 17 10.10 -18.27 6.94
CA ILE A 17 11.35 -19.02 6.85
C ILE A 17 11.70 -19.21 5.37
N ALA A 18 12.54 -18.36 4.82
CA ALA A 18 12.93 -18.43 3.42
C ALA A 18 13.77 -19.69 3.13
N ASN A 19 14.74 -19.98 4.00
CA ASN A 19 15.62 -21.14 3.83
C ASN A 19 16.15 -21.65 5.17
N TRP A 20 16.42 -22.97 5.27
CA TRP A 20 17.14 -23.58 6.36
C TRP A 20 18.61 -23.75 5.99
N LEU A 21 19.51 -23.22 6.83
CA LEU A 21 20.96 -23.35 6.66
C LEU A 21 21.50 -24.61 7.36
N VAL A 22 20.66 -25.28 8.18
CA VAL A 22 21.00 -26.48 8.95
C VAL A 22 20.00 -27.61 8.69
N LYS A 23 20.39 -28.84 8.91
CA LYS A 23 19.59 -30.07 8.78
C LYS A 23 19.51 -30.83 10.09
N VAL A 24 18.47 -31.65 10.22
CA VAL A 24 18.36 -32.58 11.35
C VAL A 24 19.59 -33.52 11.37
N GLY A 25 20.32 -33.50 12.47
CA GLY A 25 21.55 -34.22 12.66
C GLY A 25 22.84 -33.40 12.62
N ASP A 26 22.76 -32.14 12.18
CA ASP A 26 23.93 -31.25 12.15
C ASP A 26 24.31 -30.79 13.57
N GLU A 27 25.62 -30.64 13.78
CA GLU A 27 26.19 -30.09 15.00
C GLU A 27 26.48 -28.61 14.79
N ILE A 28 25.85 -27.74 15.59
CA ILE A 28 25.95 -26.28 15.49
C ILE A 28 26.49 -25.68 16.79
N LYS A 29 27.11 -24.52 16.66
CA LYS A 29 27.62 -23.73 17.79
C LYS A 29 26.72 -22.53 18.05
N GLU A 30 26.87 -21.95 19.21
CA GLU A 30 26.28 -20.63 19.55
C GLU A 30 26.76 -19.60 18.52
N ASP A 31 25.86 -18.75 18.02
CA ASP A 31 26.04 -17.74 16.97
C ASP A 31 26.21 -18.29 15.54
N ASP A 32 26.09 -19.61 15.29
CA ASP A 32 26.04 -20.13 13.92
C ASP A 32 24.70 -19.77 13.25
N PRO A 33 24.68 -19.36 11.96
CA PRO A 33 23.47 -19.08 11.22
C PRO A 33 22.66 -20.36 10.97
N VAL A 34 21.37 -20.36 11.36
CA VAL A 34 20.51 -21.56 11.30
C VAL A 34 19.38 -21.45 10.29
N ALA A 35 18.87 -20.25 10.06
CA ALA A 35 17.81 -20.00 9.09
C ALA A 35 17.89 -18.57 8.52
N GLU A 36 17.44 -18.44 7.29
CA GLU A 36 17.14 -17.16 6.67
C GLU A 36 15.64 -16.87 6.84
N VAL A 37 15.32 -15.75 7.45
CA VAL A 37 13.93 -15.27 7.62
C VAL A 37 13.72 -14.03 6.79
N GLN A 38 12.69 -14.08 5.97
CA GLN A 38 12.25 -12.97 5.17
C GLN A 38 11.04 -12.33 5.84
N ASN A 39 11.10 -11.01 6.01
CA ASN A 39 9.91 -10.20 6.29
C ASN A 39 9.60 -9.32 5.08
N ASP A 40 8.54 -8.51 5.19
CA ASP A 40 8.05 -7.62 4.13
C ASP A 40 9.13 -6.66 3.55
N LYS A 41 10.27 -6.47 4.22
CA LYS A 41 11.28 -5.48 3.84
C LYS A 41 12.72 -5.97 3.80
N LEU A 42 13.06 -7.04 4.52
CA LEU A 42 14.45 -7.49 4.69
C LEU A 42 14.53 -9.02 4.76
N MET A 43 15.63 -9.56 4.25
CA MET A 43 16.05 -10.95 4.51
C MET A 43 17.14 -10.91 5.57
N GLN A 44 16.95 -11.62 6.68
CA GLN A 44 17.87 -11.64 7.81
C GLN A 44 18.18 -13.05 8.24
N GLU A 45 19.45 -13.32 8.56
CA GLU A 45 19.89 -14.60 9.13
C GLU A 45 19.59 -14.64 10.61
N ILE A 46 19.00 -15.74 11.08
CA ILE A 46 18.84 -16.01 12.51
C ILE A 46 20.00 -16.87 12.98
N LEU A 47 20.63 -16.42 14.07
CA LEU A 47 21.75 -17.11 14.70
C LEU A 47 21.26 -18.03 15.82
N SER A 48 21.92 -19.16 16.02
CA SER A 48 21.61 -20.10 17.09
C SER A 48 22.02 -19.56 18.46
N PRO A 49 21.13 -19.49 19.45
CA PRO A 49 21.51 -19.13 20.81
C PRO A 49 22.07 -20.29 21.61
N TYR A 50 22.20 -21.48 21.01
CA TYR A 50 22.65 -22.71 21.68
C TYR A 50 23.65 -23.49 20.84
N SER A 51 24.59 -24.13 21.52
CA SER A 51 25.46 -25.16 20.90
C SER A 51 24.85 -26.53 21.12
N GLY A 52 24.80 -27.37 20.09
CA GLY A 52 24.30 -28.74 20.19
C GLY A 52 23.94 -29.35 18.85
N LYS A 53 23.40 -30.57 18.92
CA LYS A 53 22.96 -31.28 17.73
C LYS A 53 21.48 -31.03 17.45
N VAL A 54 21.13 -30.65 16.23
CA VAL A 54 19.76 -30.46 15.77
C VAL A 54 19.03 -31.80 15.79
N THR A 55 17.99 -31.90 16.62
CA THR A 55 17.18 -33.13 16.74
C THR A 55 15.90 -33.04 15.89
N LYS A 56 15.33 -31.86 15.74
CA LYS A 56 14.08 -31.67 14.98
C LYS A 56 13.97 -30.23 14.50
N LEU A 57 13.44 -30.05 13.28
CA LEU A 57 12.88 -28.80 12.76
C LEU A 57 11.36 -28.88 12.86
N PHE A 58 10.73 -27.86 13.42
CA PHE A 58 9.27 -27.83 13.65
C PHE A 58 8.49 -27.27 12.47
N VAL A 59 9.14 -26.52 11.59
CA VAL A 59 8.54 -25.85 10.42
C VAL A 59 9.36 -26.10 9.16
N GLU A 60 8.69 -26.13 8.02
CA GLU A 60 9.34 -26.29 6.71
C GLU A 60 9.72 -24.92 6.12
N ALA A 61 10.69 -24.90 5.18
CA ALA A 61 11.01 -23.70 4.43
C ALA A 61 9.79 -23.22 3.60
N GLY A 62 9.57 -21.93 3.54
CA GLY A 62 8.39 -21.31 2.90
C GLY A 62 7.18 -21.18 3.82
N THR A 63 7.33 -21.42 5.14
CA THR A 63 6.21 -21.30 6.10
C THR A 63 6.33 -20.01 6.91
N THR A 64 5.21 -19.29 7.05
CA THR A 64 5.08 -18.12 7.93
C THR A 64 5.01 -18.58 9.39
N VAL A 65 5.82 -17.97 10.26
CA VAL A 65 5.95 -18.34 11.67
C VAL A 65 5.81 -17.10 12.56
N GLU A 66 4.98 -17.20 13.60
CA GLU A 66 4.80 -16.14 14.59
C GLU A 66 6.00 -16.04 15.55
N VAL A 67 6.33 -14.84 16.02
CA VAL A 67 7.34 -14.62 17.05
C VAL A 67 7.01 -15.42 18.31
N GLY A 68 7.98 -16.20 18.79
CA GLY A 68 7.81 -17.11 19.94
C GLY A 68 7.36 -18.53 19.58
N ALA A 69 7.07 -18.84 18.31
CA ALA A 69 6.75 -20.21 17.88
C ALA A 69 8.03 -21.09 17.84
N PRO A 70 7.93 -22.40 18.10
CA PRO A 70 9.09 -23.30 18.11
C PRO A 70 9.65 -23.52 16.71
N LEU A 71 10.96 -23.34 16.54
CA LEU A 71 11.69 -23.49 15.27
C LEU A 71 12.55 -24.76 15.25
N ILE A 72 13.45 -24.90 16.22
CA ILE A 72 14.47 -25.95 16.24
C ILE A 72 14.53 -26.59 17.63
N GLU A 73 14.69 -27.91 17.69
CA GLU A 73 15.00 -28.66 18.91
C GLU A 73 16.47 -29.12 18.89
N TYR A 74 17.17 -28.81 19.98
CA TYR A 74 18.59 -29.20 20.17
C TYR A 74 18.76 -30.23 21.27
N ASN A 75 19.69 -31.13 21.07
CA ASN A 75 20.20 -32.02 22.09
C ASN A 75 21.62 -31.55 22.52
N GLY A 76 21.68 -30.74 23.59
CA GLY A 76 22.96 -30.20 24.09
C GLY A 76 22.77 -29.47 25.43
N ASN A 77 23.84 -29.37 26.23
CA ASN A 77 23.90 -28.67 27.52
C ASN A 77 24.42 -27.24 27.33
N GLY A 78 23.54 -26.31 26.95
CA GLY A 78 23.82 -24.87 26.94
C GLY A 78 23.02 -24.19 28.03
N ALA A 79 23.66 -23.36 28.86
CA ALA A 79 22.97 -22.51 29.84
C ALA A 79 22.23 -21.38 29.09
N ALA A 80 21.00 -21.11 29.47
CA ALA A 80 20.22 -20.00 28.92
C ALA A 80 20.93 -18.66 29.20
N PRO A 81 21.13 -17.79 28.22
CA PRO A 81 21.63 -16.44 28.48
C PRO A 81 20.54 -15.63 29.20
N ALA A 82 20.92 -14.99 30.29
CA ALA A 82 20.09 -14.07 31.06
C ALA A 82 19.75 -12.83 30.19
N ALA A 83 18.47 -12.51 30.10
CA ALA A 83 17.96 -11.30 29.47
C ALA A 83 18.68 -10.05 29.99
N ALA A 84 19.30 -9.30 29.11
CA ALA A 84 19.86 -7.98 29.42
C ALA A 84 18.72 -6.99 29.69
N SER A 85 18.69 -6.48 30.92
CA SER A 85 17.81 -5.37 31.33
C SER A 85 18.29 -4.06 30.72
N PRO A 86 17.41 -3.23 30.17
CA PRO A 86 17.76 -1.85 29.88
C PRO A 86 17.67 -1.01 31.18
N ALA A 87 18.64 -0.10 31.33
CA ALA A 87 18.78 0.83 32.42
C ALA A 87 17.64 1.87 32.47
N PRO A 88 17.39 2.49 33.64
CA PRO A 88 16.19 3.28 33.88
C PRO A 88 16.32 4.72 33.37
N VAL A 89 15.27 5.23 32.76
CA VAL A 89 15.09 6.65 32.47
C VAL A 89 14.01 7.24 33.39
N ALA A 90 14.32 8.38 33.91
CA ALA A 90 13.74 9.13 35.02
C ALA A 90 12.23 9.45 34.90
N GLU A 91 11.67 9.54 36.07
CA GLU A 91 10.36 9.98 36.54
C GLU A 91 10.11 11.48 36.33
N ALA A 92 8.91 11.86 35.90
CA ALA A 92 8.31 13.16 36.26
C ALA A 92 6.80 13.17 35.94
N PRO A 93 5.98 14.07 36.57
CA PRO A 93 5.22 13.74 37.76
C PRO A 93 3.67 13.69 37.55
N LYS A 94 2.98 13.18 38.58
CA LYS A 94 1.53 13.13 38.79
C LYS A 94 0.79 14.45 38.56
N ALA A 95 -0.39 14.36 37.95
CA ALA A 95 -1.50 15.26 38.27
C ALA A 95 -2.80 14.44 38.46
N ALA A 96 -3.58 14.87 39.43
CA ALA A 96 -4.61 14.16 40.12
C ALA A 96 -5.96 14.06 39.41
N SER A 97 -6.73 13.10 39.89
CA SER A 97 -8.15 12.77 39.61
C SER A 97 -9.16 13.93 39.76
N PRO A 98 -10.42 13.74 39.26
CA PRO A 98 -11.44 13.34 40.22
C PRO A 98 -12.36 12.19 39.80
N ALA A 99 -13.05 11.67 40.81
CA ALA A 99 -13.79 10.43 40.90
C ALA A 99 -15.25 10.50 40.47
N SER A 100 -15.74 9.31 40.06
CA SER A 100 -17.06 8.66 40.32
C SER A 100 -18.26 9.00 39.43
N PRO A 101 -19.26 8.09 39.28
CA PRO A 101 -19.62 6.96 40.10
C PRO A 101 -19.83 5.61 39.39
N ALA A 102 -19.99 4.58 40.21
CA ALA A 102 -20.11 3.17 39.97
C ALA A 102 -21.30 2.70 39.10
N ASN A 103 -21.01 1.69 38.25
CA ASN A 103 -21.99 0.69 37.84
C ASN A 103 -21.33 -0.68 37.90
N ALA A 104 -22.10 -1.68 38.35
CA ALA A 104 -21.66 -3.01 38.72
C ALA A 104 -20.92 -3.78 37.62
N PRO A 105 -19.93 -4.62 37.99
CA PRO A 105 -19.05 -5.28 37.02
C PRO A 105 -19.68 -6.54 36.44
N LEU A 106 -19.81 -6.57 35.12
CA LEU A 106 -20.11 -7.81 34.38
C LEU A 106 -18.79 -8.34 33.79
N THR A 107 -18.47 -9.59 34.13
CA THR A 107 -17.36 -10.32 33.47
C THR A 107 -17.68 -10.53 32.00
N LYS A 108 -16.90 -9.95 31.11
CA LYS A 108 -17.00 -10.23 29.68
C LYS A 108 -16.04 -11.36 29.31
N THR A 109 -16.60 -12.46 28.80
CA THR A 109 -15.88 -13.54 28.13
C THR A 109 -15.78 -13.23 26.64
N THR A 110 -14.67 -13.62 25.97
CA THR A 110 -14.56 -13.60 24.52
C THR A 110 -15.51 -14.61 23.90
N SER A 111 -15.82 -14.48 22.61
CA SER A 111 -16.66 -15.40 21.83
C SER A 111 -16.18 -16.87 21.86
N THR A 112 -14.97 -17.13 22.33
CA THR A 112 -14.35 -18.45 22.54
C THR A 112 -14.37 -18.94 23.99
N GLY A 113 -15.10 -18.27 24.89
CA GLY A 113 -15.21 -18.69 26.30
C GLY A 113 -14.00 -18.35 27.18
N HIS A 114 -13.02 -17.62 26.69
CA HIS A 114 -11.86 -17.19 27.47
C HIS A 114 -12.12 -15.92 28.27
N ILE A 115 -11.78 -15.98 29.57
CA ILE A 115 -11.88 -14.84 30.49
C ILE A 115 -10.76 -13.86 30.19
N LEU A 116 -11.06 -12.57 30.10
CA LEU A 116 -10.10 -11.52 29.86
C LEU A 116 -9.26 -11.23 31.11
N ALA A 117 -8.04 -11.76 31.19
CA ALA A 117 -7.12 -11.55 32.31
C ALA A 117 -5.66 -11.59 31.81
N MET A 118 -4.80 -10.75 32.38
CA MET A 118 -3.37 -10.72 32.05
C MET A 118 -2.67 -12.04 32.47
N PRO A 119 -1.57 -12.43 31.80
CA PRO A 119 -0.82 -13.66 32.12
C PRO A 119 -0.41 -13.77 33.60
N SER A 120 0.00 -12.67 34.24
CA SER A 120 0.35 -12.59 35.64
C SER A 120 -0.85 -12.88 36.56
N VAL A 121 -2.05 -12.41 36.20
CA VAL A 121 -3.29 -12.64 36.95
C VAL A 121 -3.70 -14.11 36.83
N ARG A 122 -3.60 -14.72 35.67
CA ARG A 122 -3.87 -16.15 35.44
C ARG A 122 -2.90 -17.04 36.23
N HIS A 123 -1.61 -16.65 36.27
CA HIS A 123 -0.61 -17.38 37.05
C HIS A 123 -0.89 -17.32 38.54
N TYR A 124 -1.23 -16.13 39.05
CA TYR A 124 -1.60 -15.96 40.47
C TYR A 124 -2.85 -16.75 40.85
N ALA A 125 -3.92 -16.63 40.07
CA ALA A 125 -5.18 -17.38 40.30
C ALA A 125 -4.94 -18.88 40.31
N ARG A 126 -4.12 -19.40 39.36
CA ARG A 126 -3.79 -20.83 39.32
C ARG A 126 -2.97 -21.28 40.52
N LYS A 127 -2.04 -20.45 41.01
CA LYS A 127 -1.26 -20.73 42.22
C LYS A 127 -2.12 -20.70 43.50
N ALA A 128 -3.12 -19.82 43.54
CA ALA A 128 -4.08 -19.70 44.64
C ALA A 128 -5.27 -20.67 44.54
N GLY A 129 -5.37 -21.49 43.47
CA GLY A 129 -6.48 -22.45 43.26
C GLY A 129 -7.83 -21.76 42.95
N ILE A 130 -7.82 -20.51 42.48
CA ILE A 130 -9.01 -19.70 42.23
C ILE A 130 -9.43 -19.81 40.77
N ASP A 131 -10.71 -20.14 40.53
CA ASP A 131 -11.30 -20.12 39.21
C ASP A 131 -11.67 -18.68 38.81
N LEU A 132 -11.01 -18.16 37.80
CA LEU A 132 -11.22 -16.80 37.31
C LEU A 132 -12.63 -16.54 36.75
N SER A 133 -13.40 -17.61 36.45
CA SER A 133 -14.80 -17.48 36.03
C SER A 133 -15.71 -16.99 37.16
N GLN A 134 -15.31 -17.19 38.41
CA GLN A 134 -16.06 -16.81 39.60
C GLN A 134 -15.64 -15.45 40.16
N VAL A 135 -14.57 -14.86 39.62
CA VAL A 135 -14.02 -13.58 40.08
C VAL A 135 -14.65 -12.42 39.32
N PRO A 136 -15.32 -11.45 39.99
CA PRO A 136 -15.85 -10.25 39.35
C PRO A 136 -14.74 -9.41 38.76
N ALA A 137 -14.86 -9.03 37.49
CA ALA A 137 -13.86 -8.24 36.78
C ALA A 137 -14.13 -6.74 36.95
N THR A 138 -13.22 -6.00 37.59
CA THR A 138 -13.31 -4.53 37.77
C THR A 138 -12.41 -3.73 36.84
N GLY A 139 -11.56 -4.40 36.06
CA GLY A 139 -10.62 -3.76 35.13
C GLY A 139 -11.27 -3.18 33.86
N ARG A 140 -10.56 -2.29 33.18
CA ARG A 140 -11.02 -1.69 31.89
C ARG A 140 -11.43 -2.78 30.91
N HIS A 141 -12.53 -2.55 30.21
CA HIS A 141 -13.11 -3.47 29.20
C HIS A 141 -13.50 -4.87 29.74
N GLY A 142 -13.70 -5.03 31.06
CA GLY A 142 -14.08 -6.29 31.67
C GLY A 142 -12.90 -7.25 31.89
N HIS A 143 -11.68 -6.75 31.99
CA HIS A 143 -10.51 -7.53 32.39
C HIS A 143 -10.52 -7.81 33.90
N THR A 144 -10.25 -9.07 34.28
CA THR A 144 -9.99 -9.44 35.66
C THR A 144 -8.59 -8.98 36.06
N THR A 145 -8.48 -8.21 37.13
CA THR A 145 -7.21 -7.67 37.64
C THR A 145 -6.65 -8.52 38.79
N LEU A 146 -5.37 -8.32 39.14
CA LEU A 146 -4.75 -8.98 40.25
C LEU A 146 -5.44 -8.61 41.61
N ALA A 147 -5.96 -7.37 41.70
CA ALA A 147 -6.69 -6.89 42.85
C ALA A 147 -8.01 -7.63 43.03
N ASP A 148 -8.72 -7.94 41.94
CA ASP A 148 -9.97 -8.69 41.95
C ASP A 148 -9.76 -10.12 42.47
N VAL A 149 -8.69 -10.78 42.02
CA VAL A 149 -8.36 -12.14 42.44
C VAL A 149 -7.99 -12.18 43.95
N LYS A 150 -7.24 -11.19 44.43
CA LYS A 150 -6.89 -11.06 45.86
C LYS A 150 -8.10 -10.73 46.72
N ALA A 151 -9.00 -9.86 46.24
CA ALA A 151 -10.24 -9.53 46.95
C ALA A 151 -11.18 -10.75 47.05
N PHE A 152 -11.21 -11.56 46.00
CA PHE A 152 -11.96 -12.84 46.01
C PHE A 152 -11.32 -13.85 46.96
N GLU A 153 -9.99 -13.99 47.00
CA GLU A 153 -9.24 -14.86 47.91
C GLU A 153 -9.48 -14.48 49.39
N SER A 154 -9.58 -13.18 49.68
CA SER A 154 -9.82 -12.67 51.03
C SER A 154 -11.30 -12.72 51.46
N GLY A 155 -12.21 -13.24 50.64
CA GLY A 155 -13.63 -13.33 50.91
C GLY A 155 -14.39 -12.00 50.91
N SER A 156 -13.76 -10.95 50.41
CA SER A 156 -14.35 -9.60 50.35
C SER A 156 -15.37 -9.41 49.23
N VAL A 157 -15.51 -10.41 48.31
CA VAL A 157 -16.46 -10.41 47.19
C VAL A 157 -17.07 -11.79 47.05
N ALA A 158 -18.42 -11.89 47.01
CA ALA A 158 -19.15 -13.14 46.83
C ALA A 158 -18.97 -13.75 45.42
N PRO A 159 -18.92 -15.09 45.29
CA PRO A 159 -18.86 -15.78 44.01
C PRO A 159 -20.07 -15.48 43.13
N ILE A 160 -19.84 -15.31 41.80
CA ILE A 160 -20.93 -15.18 40.84
C ILE A 160 -21.55 -16.58 40.65
N ALA A 161 -22.81 -16.77 41.08
CA ALA A 161 -23.53 -18.00 40.84
C ALA A 161 -23.78 -18.21 39.33
N GLN A 162 -23.26 -19.31 38.77
CA GLN A 162 -23.59 -19.76 37.43
C GLN A 162 -25.03 -20.29 37.42
N THR A 163 -25.98 -19.53 36.87
CA THR A 163 -27.25 -20.06 36.41
C THR A 163 -27.02 -20.84 35.12
N ALA A 164 -27.31 -22.13 35.13
CA ALA A 164 -27.30 -22.97 33.95
C ALA A 164 -28.27 -22.41 32.88
N PRO A 165 -27.93 -22.35 31.61
CA PRO A 165 -28.84 -21.89 30.57
C PRO A 165 -29.89 -22.97 30.30
N GLU A 166 -31.15 -22.64 30.52
CA GLU A 166 -32.31 -23.36 30.01
C GLU A 166 -32.28 -23.37 28.48
N ALA A 167 -32.46 -24.53 27.87
CA ALA A 167 -32.38 -24.72 26.42
C ALA A 167 -33.44 -23.90 25.69
N ALA A 168 -33.03 -22.82 25.02
CA ALA A 168 -33.85 -22.08 24.07
C ALA A 168 -33.77 -22.73 22.68
N PRO A 169 -34.85 -22.71 21.86
CA PRO A 169 -34.92 -23.39 20.58
C PRO A 169 -33.92 -22.79 19.58
N ALA A 170 -33.31 -23.67 18.75
CA ALA A 170 -32.29 -23.36 17.78
C ALA A 170 -32.67 -22.17 16.90
N PRO A 171 -31.79 -21.13 16.76
CA PRO A 171 -31.97 -20.08 15.78
C PRO A 171 -31.67 -20.64 14.38
N LYS A 172 -32.56 -20.37 13.44
CA LYS A 172 -32.33 -20.55 11.99
C LYS A 172 -31.05 -19.86 11.63
N ALA A 173 -30.20 -20.53 10.85
CA ALA A 173 -28.96 -20.00 10.34
C ALA A 173 -29.21 -18.70 9.55
N ASP A 174 -28.87 -17.57 10.16
CA ASP A 174 -28.76 -16.30 9.45
C ASP A 174 -27.47 -16.33 8.63
N LYS A 175 -27.61 -15.93 7.36
CA LYS A 175 -26.49 -15.70 6.45
C LYS A 175 -25.42 -14.83 7.13
N PRO A 176 -24.14 -15.04 6.84
CA PRO A 176 -23.08 -14.16 7.33
C PRO A 176 -23.43 -12.70 7.01
N ALA A 177 -23.53 -11.88 8.04
CA ALA A 177 -23.71 -10.43 7.86
C ALA A 177 -22.53 -9.92 7.03
N ALA A 178 -22.83 -9.30 5.89
CA ALA A 178 -21.86 -8.57 5.10
C ALA A 178 -21.12 -7.55 5.99
N PRO A 179 -19.82 -7.30 5.76
CA PRO A 179 -19.07 -6.33 6.54
C PRO A 179 -19.82 -5.01 6.57
N VAL A 180 -20.05 -4.47 7.76
CA VAL A 180 -20.72 -3.18 7.95
C VAL A 180 -19.85 -2.12 7.29
N ALA A 181 -20.24 -1.69 6.11
CA ALA A 181 -19.60 -0.57 5.43
C ALA A 181 -19.67 0.64 6.36
N GLU A 182 -18.52 1.16 6.75
CA GLU A 182 -18.41 2.37 7.57
C GLU A 182 -19.18 3.49 6.85
N LYS A 183 -20.22 4.01 7.47
CA LYS A 183 -21.05 5.05 6.84
C LYS A 183 -20.20 6.30 6.66
N ALA A 184 -20.01 6.70 5.40
CA ALA A 184 -19.36 7.95 5.07
C ALA A 184 -19.98 9.12 5.88
N PRO A 185 -19.16 10.08 6.35
CA PRO A 185 -19.62 11.19 7.17
C PRO A 185 -20.69 12.00 6.45
N SER A 186 -21.84 12.21 7.10
CA SER A 186 -22.91 13.03 6.56
C SER A 186 -22.65 14.50 6.86
N VAL A 187 -22.74 15.36 5.82
CA VAL A 187 -22.60 16.81 5.95
C VAL A 187 -23.97 17.42 6.27
N LYS A 188 -24.07 18.17 7.39
CA LYS A 188 -25.23 18.98 7.72
C LYS A 188 -25.09 20.35 7.02
N ALA A 189 -26.08 20.74 6.21
CA ALA A 189 -26.10 22.07 5.61
C ALA A 189 -26.54 23.11 6.63
N GLY A 190 -25.85 24.26 6.65
CA GLY A 190 -26.23 25.46 7.41
C GLY A 190 -27.30 26.30 6.73
N ALA A 191 -27.80 27.31 7.44
CA ALA A 191 -28.71 28.29 6.85
C ALA A 191 -27.99 29.12 5.75
N GLY A 192 -28.46 29.06 4.52
CA GLY A 192 -27.84 29.72 3.36
C GLY A 192 -27.01 28.83 2.46
N ASP A 193 -26.75 27.59 2.84
CA ASP A 193 -26.01 26.62 1.99
C ASP A 193 -26.89 26.15 0.81
N ARG A 194 -26.29 26.13 -0.37
CA ARG A 194 -26.91 25.55 -1.57
C ARG A 194 -26.61 24.05 -1.64
N ARG A 195 -27.67 23.24 -1.77
CA ARG A 195 -27.56 21.81 -2.06
C ARG A 195 -27.93 21.53 -3.51
N GLU A 196 -27.10 20.76 -4.18
CA GLU A 196 -27.31 20.33 -5.55
C GLU A 196 -27.01 18.82 -5.66
N ALA A 197 -27.88 18.08 -6.34
CA ALA A 197 -27.66 16.66 -6.57
C ALA A 197 -26.53 16.46 -7.59
N MET A 198 -25.63 15.51 -7.30
CA MET A 198 -24.59 15.12 -8.27
C MET A 198 -25.25 14.59 -9.55
N ASN A 199 -24.76 15.06 -10.70
CA ASN A 199 -25.15 14.50 -11.99
C ASN A 199 -24.67 13.03 -12.14
N PRO A 200 -25.21 12.23 -13.08
CA PRO A 200 -24.85 10.83 -13.24
C PRO A 200 -23.34 10.60 -13.42
N THR A 201 -22.67 11.38 -14.24
CA THR A 201 -21.22 11.31 -14.49
C THR A 201 -20.43 11.54 -13.19
N ARG A 202 -20.79 12.56 -12.41
CA ARG A 202 -20.12 12.87 -11.15
C ARG A 202 -20.29 11.75 -10.09
N LYS A 203 -21.45 11.07 -10.09
CA LYS A 203 -21.69 9.89 -9.22
C LYS A 203 -20.79 8.73 -9.59
N VAL A 204 -20.61 8.45 -10.90
CA VAL A 204 -19.71 7.39 -11.39
C VAL A 204 -18.25 7.74 -11.02
N VAL A 205 -17.81 8.96 -11.31
CA VAL A 205 -16.45 9.43 -10.96
C VAL A 205 -16.21 9.31 -9.46
N SER A 206 -17.14 9.73 -8.61
CA SER A 206 -17.02 9.60 -7.15
C SER A 206 -16.83 8.15 -6.73
N LYS A 207 -17.66 7.24 -7.24
CA LYS A 207 -17.57 5.80 -6.92
C LYS A 207 -16.22 5.20 -7.36
N VAL A 208 -15.81 5.46 -8.59
CA VAL A 208 -14.57 4.90 -9.17
C VAL A 208 -13.35 5.44 -8.45
N MET A 209 -13.24 6.77 -8.26
CA MET A 209 -12.09 7.39 -7.60
C MET A 209 -11.96 6.96 -6.14
N THR A 210 -13.08 6.83 -5.41
CA THR A 210 -13.05 6.32 -4.04
C THR A 210 -12.57 4.87 -4.00
N ALA A 211 -13.07 4.00 -4.89
CA ALA A 211 -12.66 2.61 -4.95
C ALA A 211 -11.16 2.50 -5.26
N GLN A 212 -10.66 3.23 -6.27
CA GLN A 212 -9.24 3.22 -6.62
C GLN A 212 -8.34 3.66 -5.46
N HIS A 213 -8.69 4.77 -4.81
CA HIS A 213 -7.92 5.29 -3.70
C HIS A 213 -7.92 4.35 -2.47
N THR A 214 -8.98 3.56 -2.30
CA THR A 214 -9.09 2.61 -1.18
C THR A 214 -8.30 1.32 -1.44
N HIS A 215 -8.25 0.86 -2.70
CA HIS A 215 -7.67 -0.44 -3.03
C HIS A 215 -6.21 -0.38 -3.48
N ILE A 216 -5.74 0.76 -3.98
CA ILE A 216 -4.37 0.92 -4.49
C ILE A 216 -3.58 1.76 -3.50
N PRO A 217 -2.47 1.25 -2.89
CA PRO A 217 -1.51 2.05 -2.14
C PRO A 217 -0.60 2.81 -3.14
N PRO A 218 -0.87 4.11 -3.41
CA PRO A 218 -0.13 4.83 -4.43
C PRO A 218 1.14 5.46 -3.86
N VAL A 219 2.22 5.42 -4.63
CA VAL A 219 3.41 6.24 -4.41
C VAL A 219 3.63 7.13 -5.63
N THR A 220 4.12 8.35 -5.42
CA THR A 220 4.37 9.31 -6.50
C THR A 220 5.81 9.80 -6.47
N ASN A 221 6.53 9.59 -7.57
CA ASN A 221 7.82 10.20 -7.82
C ASN A 221 7.62 11.53 -8.55
N PHE A 222 8.17 12.62 -7.99
CA PHE A 222 8.17 13.94 -8.62
C PHE A 222 9.54 14.21 -9.22
N ASP A 223 9.56 14.58 -10.48
CA ASP A 223 10.80 14.83 -11.19
C ASP A 223 10.63 15.92 -12.27
N GLN A 224 11.71 16.28 -12.92
CA GLN A 224 11.70 17.21 -14.04
C GLN A 224 12.76 16.83 -15.07
N VAL A 225 12.55 17.28 -16.27
CA VAL A 225 13.49 17.03 -17.37
C VAL A 225 13.69 18.30 -18.20
N GLU A 226 14.94 18.59 -18.53
CA GLU A 226 15.30 19.66 -19.44
C GLU A 226 14.92 19.26 -20.87
N VAL A 227 14.08 20.08 -21.53
CA VAL A 227 13.46 19.76 -22.82
C VAL A 227 13.70 20.82 -23.90
N SER A 228 14.74 21.63 -23.79
CA SER A 228 15.06 22.67 -24.81
C SER A 228 15.27 22.08 -26.19
N LYS A 229 15.88 20.89 -26.31
CA LYS A 229 16.00 20.18 -27.60
C LYS A 229 14.62 19.80 -28.14
N LEU A 230 13.73 19.24 -27.30
CA LEU A 230 12.37 18.89 -27.69
C LEU A 230 11.56 20.12 -28.14
N VAL A 231 11.69 21.21 -27.42
CA VAL A 231 11.03 22.48 -27.80
C VAL A 231 11.48 22.98 -29.18
N LYS A 232 12.78 22.95 -29.44
CA LYS A 232 13.35 23.31 -30.76
C LYS A 232 12.87 22.32 -31.83
N HIS A 233 12.96 21.04 -31.59
CA HIS A 233 12.51 19.99 -32.51
C HIS A 233 11.04 20.20 -32.88
N ARG A 234 10.17 20.33 -31.90
CA ARG A 234 8.76 20.59 -32.16
C ARG A 234 8.51 21.87 -32.93
N ALA A 235 9.27 22.95 -32.69
CA ALA A 235 9.12 24.22 -33.41
C ALA A 235 9.35 24.02 -34.92
N VAL A 236 10.36 23.24 -35.31
CA VAL A 236 10.66 22.89 -36.69
C VAL A 236 9.56 22.03 -37.31
N PHE A 237 9.18 20.95 -36.66
CA PHE A 237 8.26 19.95 -37.22
C PHE A 237 6.78 20.33 -37.13
N LYS A 238 6.41 21.33 -36.30
CA LYS A 238 5.03 21.80 -36.18
C LYS A 238 4.44 22.29 -37.50
N GLU A 239 5.24 23.01 -38.30
CA GLU A 239 4.79 23.54 -39.60
C GLU A 239 4.68 22.42 -40.65
N ILE A 240 5.53 21.39 -40.57
CA ILE A 240 5.48 20.23 -41.45
C ILE A 240 4.23 19.40 -41.14
N ALA A 241 3.95 19.17 -39.85
CA ALA A 241 2.73 18.46 -39.40
C ALA A 241 1.45 19.23 -39.78
N ALA A 242 1.47 20.57 -39.71
CA ALA A 242 0.31 21.40 -40.05
C ALA A 242 -0.04 21.30 -41.55
N LYS A 243 0.91 21.04 -42.45
CA LYS A 243 0.63 20.74 -43.87
C LYS A 243 -0.14 19.45 -44.09
N GLN A 244 -0.20 18.58 -43.09
CA GLN A 244 -0.96 17.33 -43.07
C GLN A 244 -2.20 17.43 -42.17
N ASP A 245 -2.62 18.65 -41.81
CA ASP A 245 -3.71 18.93 -40.87
C ASP A 245 -3.52 18.32 -39.44
N ILE A 246 -2.24 18.05 -39.07
CA ILE A 246 -1.90 17.49 -37.77
C ILE A 246 -1.44 18.58 -36.80
N LYS A 247 -2.08 18.71 -35.67
CA LYS A 247 -1.68 19.60 -34.58
C LYS A 247 -0.64 18.93 -33.68
N LEU A 248 0.65 19.11 -33.99
CA LEU A 248 1.73 18.55 -33.19
C LEU A 248 1.88 19.28 -31.86
N THR A 249 1.63 18.54 -30.74
CA THR A 249 1.71 19.04 -29.37
C THR A 249 2.84 18.36 -28.59
N TYR A 250 3.28 18.93 -27.46
CA TYR A 250 4.22 18.26 -26.57
C TYR A 250 3.65 16.95 -25.99
N LEU A 251 2.33 16.89 -25.79
CA LEU A 251 1.66 15.68 -25.31
C LEU A 251 1.89 14.48 -26.25
N ALA A 252 1.95 14.67 -27.57
CA ALA A 252 2.21 13.57 -28.49
C ALA A 252 3.62 12.98 -28.32
N TYR A 253 4.62 13.82 -28.02
CA TYR A 253 5.98 13.33 -27.70
C TYR A 253 6.00 12.58 -26.37
N VAL A 254 5.34 13.14 -25.34
CA VAL A 254 5.25 12.47 -24.03
C VAL A 254 4.50 11.14 -24.14
N ALA A 255 3.43 11.10 -24.93
CA ALA A 255 2.65 9.89 -25.16
C ALA A 255 3.51 8.79 -25.82
N LYS A 256 4.26 9.15 -26.88
CA LYS A 256 5.19 8.20 -27.51
C LYS A 256 6.31 7.75 -26.57
N ALA A 257 6.93 8.68 -25.86
CA ALA A 257 7.97 8.36 -24.89
C ALA A 257 7.47 7.44 -23.78
N LEU A 258 6.24 7.68 -23.28
CA LEU A 258 5.64 6.81 -22.26
C LEU A 258 5.31 5.43 -22.84
N ALA A 259 4.76 5.34 -24.03
CA ALA A 259 4.48 4.07 -24.70
C ALA A 259 5.76 3.24 -24.91
N THR A 260 6.84 3.88 -25.38
CA THR A 260 8.17 3.25 -25.52
C THR A 260 8.72 2.80 -24.15
N THR A 261 8.57 3.62 -23.11
CA THR A 261 8.98 3.27 -21.74
C THR A 261 8.19 2.08 -21.22
N ALA A 262 6.88 2.06 -21.39
CA ALA A 262 6.00 0.97 -20.94
C ALA A 262 6.29 -0.35 -21.69
N HIS A 263 6.66 -0.29 -22.95
CA HIS A 263 7.10 -1.46 -23.72
C HIS A 263 8.45 -2.02 -23.21
N LYS A 264 9.37 -1.13 -22.81
CA LYS A 264 10.70 -1.51 -22.27
C LYS A 264 10.64 -2.02 -20.84
N PHE A 265 9.68 -1.57 -20.05
CA PHE A 265 9.47 -1.94 -18.65
C PHE A 265 8.07 -2.55 -18.49
N PRO A 266 7.89 -3.86 -18.73
CA PRO A 266 6.55 -4.49 -18.73
C PRO A 266 5.77 -4.33 -17.41
N ASP A 267 6.46 -4.23 -16.28
CA ASP A 267 5.84 -4.06 -14.97
C ASP A 267 5.01 -2.76 -14.87
N ILE A 268 5.36 -1.71 -15.62
CA ILE A 268 4.55 -0.48 -15.66
C ILE A 268 3.41 -0.55 -16.68
N ASN A 269 3.33 -1.62 -17.48
CA ASN A 269 2.26 -1.92 -18.42
C ASN A 269 1.50 -3.19 -18.02
N ALA A 270 1.09 -3.26 -16.77
CA ALA A 270 0.44 -4.41 -16.18
C ALA A 270 -0.85 -4.02 -15.43
N SER A 271 -1.57 -5.01 -14.96
CA SER A 271 -2.72 -4.87 -14.04
C SER A 271 -2.63 -5.90 -12.92
N VAL A 272 -3.19 -5.58 -11.76
CA VAL A 272 -3.25 -6.51 -10.62
C VAL A 272 -4.66 -7.05 -10.47
N ASP A 273 -4.83 -8.37 -10.66
CA ASP A 273 -6.07 -9.08 -10.34
C ASP A 273 -6.08 -9.45 -8.85
N TYR A 274 -6.82 -8.70 -8.05
CA TYR A 274 -6.89 -8.88 -6.60
C TYR A 274 -7.54 -10.17 -6.17
N GLU A 275 -8.57 -10.61 -6.91
CA GLU A 275 -9.36 -11.78 -6.52
C GLU A 275 -8.55 -13.06 -6.72
N LYS A 276 -7.73 -13.08 -7.78
CA LYS A 276 -6.88 -14.22 -8.11
C LYS A 276 -5.45 -14.11 -7.58
N GLN A 277 -5.05 -12.92 -7.09
CA GLN A 277 -3.67 -12.64 -6.70
C GLN A 277 -2.68 -12.86 -7.87
N GLU A 278 -3.03 -12.36 -9.04
CA GLU A 278 -2.26 -12.51 -10.27
C GLU A 278 -1.87 -11.14 -10.83
N ILE A 279 -0.72 -11.07 -11.49
CA ILE A 279 -0.28 -9.93 -12.29
C ILE A 279 -0.56 -10.26 -13.74
N VAL A 280 -1.25 -9.36 -14.43
CA VAL A 280 -1.54 -9.48 -15.86
C VAL A 280 -0.66 -8.49 -16.62
N TYR A 281 0.34 -8.99 -17.32
CA TYR A 281 1.19 -8.19 -18.21
C TYR A 281 0.51 -8.01 -19.56
N HIS A 282 0.40 -6.78 -20.02
CA HIS A 282 -0.25 -6.47 -21.31
C HIS A 282 0.76 -6.51 -22.45
N GLU A 283 0.39 -7.16 -23.56
CA GLU A 283 1.22 -7.23 -24.77
C GLU A 283 1.37 -5.86 -25.44
N HIS A 284 0.25 -5.11 -25.50
CA HIS A 284 0.20 -3.79 -26.12
C HIS A 284 0.06 -2.68 -25.09
N VAL A 285 0.60 -1.50 -25.43
CA VAL A 285 0.46 -0.29 -24.61
C VAL A 285 -0.77 0.50 -25.05
N ASN A 286 -1.84 0.40 -24.30
CA ASN A 286 -3.06 1.16 -24.53
C ASN A 286 -3.07 2.40 -23.64
N LEU A 287 -2.84 3.56 -24.26
CA LEU A 287 -2.57 4.80 -23.55
C LEU A 287 -3.86 5.60 -23.29
N GLY A 288 -4.28 5.68 -22.05
CA GLY A 288 -5.35 6.57 -21.60
C GLY A 288 -4.90 8.03 -21.58
N ILE A 289 -5.70 8.93 -22.10
CA ILE A 289 -5.44 10.38 -22.07
C ILE A 289 -6.56 11.10 -21.33
N ALA A 290 -6.28 11.68 -20.17
CA ALA A 290 -7.29 12.41 -19.41
C ALA A 290 -7.67 13.72 -20.13
N VAL A 291 -8.94 13.85 -20.51
CA VAL A 291 -9.51 15.00 -21.21
C VAL A 291 -10.63 15.62 -20.38
N ASN A 292 -10.51 16.91 -20.09
CA ASN A 292 -11.54 17.68 -19.42
C ASN A 292 -12.63 18.15 -20.40
N ALA A 293 -13.90 17.88 -20.06
CA ALA A 293 -15.07 18.33 -20.78
C ALA A 293 -16.07 19.03 -19.83
N PRO A 294 -17.04 19.80 -20.35
CA PRO A 294 -18.04 20.50 -19.49
C PRO A 294 -18.81 19.57 -18.55
N THR A 295 -19.02 18.31 -18.96
CA THR A 295 -19.76 17.30 -18.23
C THR A 295 -18.93 16.53 -17.22
N GLY A 296 -17.58 16.60 -17.29
CA GLY A 296 -16.65 15.90 -16.40
C GLY A 296 -15.32 15.57 -17.05
N LEU A 297 -14.53 14.73 -16.37
CA LEU A 297 -13.27 14.21 -16.87
C LEU A 297 -13.51 12.84 -17.51
N TYR A 298 -12.98 12.64 -18.71
CA TYR A 298 -13.04 11.39 -19.47
C TYR A 298 -11.63 10.94 -19.84
N VAL A 299 -11.45 9.64 -20.01
CA VAL A 299 -10.16 9.05 -20.37
C VAL A 299 -10.32 8.22 -21.65
N PRO A 300 -10.33 8.86 -22.84
CA PRO A 300 -10.22 8.11 -24.09
C PRO A 300 -8.88 7.40 -24.20
N VAL A 301 -8.84 6.29 -24.98
CA VAL A 301 -7.72 5.37 -25.09
C VAL A 301 -7.19 5.33 -26.51
N ILE A 302 -5.87 5.47 -26.66
CA ILE A 302 -5.12 5.22 -27.87
C ILE A 302 -4.58 3.81 -27.77
N HIS A 303 -5.11 2.88 -28.58
CA HIS A 303 -4.67 1.49 -28.56
C HIS A 303 -3.34 1.33 -29.30
N GLU A 304 -2.52 0.36 -28.84
CA GLU A 304 -1.23 0.00 -29.48
C GLU A 304 -0.34 1.22 -29.74
N ALA A 305 -0.22 2.11 -28.75
CA ALA A 305 0.49 3.37 -28.88
C ALA A 305 2.00 3.19 -29.16
N GLU A 306 2.59 2.06 -28.76
CA GLU A 306 3.98 1.69 -29.03
C GLU A 306 4.26 1.50 -30.51
N THR A 307 3.27 1.07 -31.30
CA THR A 307 3.42 0.82 -32.75
C THR A 307 3.24 2.08 -33.59
N LYS A 308 2.66 3.15 -33.03
CA LYS A 308 2.26 4.36 -33.74
C LYS A 308 3.37 5.41 -33.77
N SER A 309 3.46 6.13 -34.86
CA SER A 309 4.33 7.31 -34.95
C SER A 309 3.82 8.47 -34.09
N ILE A 310 4.69 9.43 -33.77
CA ILE A 310 4.32 10.66 -33.03
C ILE A 310 3.19 11.43 -33.76
N LEU A 311 3.17 11.43 -35.10
CA LEU A 311 2.14 12.12 -35.87
C LEU A 311 0.79 11.42 -35.81
N GLU A 312 0.76 10.08 -35.87
CA GLU A 312 -0.48 9.30 -35.69
C GLU A 312 -1.05 9.51 -34.28
N ILE A 313 -0.20 9.42 -33.24
CA ILE A 313 -0.61 9.73 -31.87
C ILE A 313 -1.14 11.17 -31.75
N ALA A 314 -0.48 12.16 -32.38
CA ALA A 314 -0.92 13.55 -32.35
C ALA A 314 -2.31 13.73 -33.00
N LYS A 315 -2.57 13.03 -34.10
CA LYS A 315 -3.87 13.02 -34.79
C LYS A 315 -4.96 12.40 -33.92
N GLU A 316 -4.72 11.21 -33.37
CA GLU A 316 -5.68 10.52 -32.50
C GLU A 316 -5.99 11.32 -31.23
N ILE A 317 -4.98 11.94 -30.60
CA ILE A 317 -5.20 12.85 -29.45
C ILE A 317 -6.17 13.97 -29.82
N ALA A 318 -5.99 14.59 -31.00
CA ALA A 318 -6.85 15.70 -31.44
C ALA A 318 -8.29 15.22 -31.70
N GLU A 319 -8.46 14.09 -32.37
CA GLU A 319 -9.77 13.50 -32.68
C GLU A 319 -10.52 13.09 -31.40
N LEU A 320 -9.88 12.34 -30.51
CA LEU A 320 -10.46 11.89 -29.25
C LEU A 320 -10.79 13.06 -28.31
N ALA A 321 -9.92 14.09 -28.25
CA ALA A 321 -10.17 15.27 -27.45
C ALA A 321 -11.34 16.12 -28.00
N THR A 322 -11.55 16.16 -29.30
CA THR A 322 -12.68 16.81 -29.95
C THR A 322 -13.97 16.06 -29.67
N ALA A 323 -14.00 14.74 -29.94
CA ALA A 323 -15.15 13.87 -29.65
C ALA A 323 -15.56 13.93 -28.16
N THR A 324 -14.58 14.02 -27.26
CA THR A 324 -14.86 14.16 -25.82
C THR A 324 -15.56 15.46 -25.48
N ARG A 325 -15.10 16.59 -26.03
CA ARG A 325 -15.70 17.92 -25.76
C ARG A 325 -17.08 18.07 -26.40
N GLU A 326 -17.32 17.47 -27.54
CA GLU A 326 -18.57 17.44 -28.27
C GLU A 326 -19.57 16.42 -27.70
N GLY A 327 -19.14 15.55 -26.78
CA GLY A 327 -19.98 14.51 -26.19
C GLY A 327 -20.33 13.37 -27.15
N THR A 328 -19.53 13.19 -28.20
CA THR A 328 -19.70 12.13 -29.22
C THR A 328 -18.81 10.91 -29.00
N LEU A 329 -17.99 10.92 -27.92
CA LEU A 329 -17.08 9.83 -27.55
C LEU A 329 -17.87 8.57 -27.24
N LYS A 330 -17.51 7.46 -27.90
CA LYS A 330 -18.15 6.15 -27.70
C LYS A 330 -17.61 5.44 -26.45
N PRO A 331 -18.44 4.66 -25.74
CA PRO A 331 -17.98 3.93 -24.54
C PRO A 331 -16.77 3.02 -24.79
N GLN A 332 -16.67 2.39 -25.97
CA GLN A 332 -15.56 1.52 -26.34
C GLN A 332 -14.22 2.28 -26.43
N GLN A 333 -14.27 3.56 -26.76
CA GLN A 333 -13.06 4.42 -26.85
C GLN A 333 -12.51 4.85 -25.47
N MET A 334 -13.18 4.46 -24.40
CA MET A 334 -12.78 4.73 -23.00
C MET A 334 -12.41 3.46 -22.24
N GLN A 335 -12.23 2.33 -22.91
CA GLN A 335 -11.98 1.02 -22.29
C GLN A 335 -10.61 0.49 -22.69
N GLY A 336 -10.04 -0.35 -21.81
CA GLY A 336 -8.83 -1.10 -22.10
C GLY A 336 -7.54 -0.29 -22.02
N SER A 337 -7.51 0.82 -21.26
CA SER A 337 -6.23 1.47 -20.93
C SER A 337 -5.36 0.54 -20.10
N THR A 338 -4.05 0.62 -20.31
CA THR A 338 -3.04 -0.11 -19.52
C THR A 338 -2.10 0.85 -18.78
N ILE A 339 -2.03 2.10 -19.26
CA ILE A 339 -1.29 3.20 -18.62
C ILE A 339 -1.96 4.52 -19.02
N THR A 340 -1.98 5.50 -18.13
CA THR A 340 -2.71 6.76 -18.36
C THR A 340 -1.81 7.99 -18.24
N ILE A 341 -2.11 9.06 -19.01
CA ILE A 341 -1.53 10.41 -18.85
C ILE A 341 -2.60 11.38 -18.37
N SER A 342 -2.32 12.10 -17.30
CA SER A 342 -3.07 13.26 -16.85
C SER A 342 -2.27 14.54 -17.06
N ASN A 343 -2.81 15.52 -17.80
CA ASN A 343 -2.09 16.71 -18.20
C ASN A 343 -2.74 17.98 -17.64
N ILE A 344 -2.02 18.67 -16.73
CA ILE A 344 -2.39 19.98 -16.19
C ILE A 344 -1.44 21.09 -16.63
N GLY A 345 -0.49 20.80 -17.52
CA GLY A 345 0.47 21.79 -18.01
C GLY A 345 -0.18 22.96 -18.74
N SER A 346 -1.28 22.72 -19.45
CA SER A 346 -2.08 23.78 -20.08
C SER A 346 -2.73 24.75 -19.07
N ALA A 347 -2.99 24.28 -17.87
CA ALA A 347 -3.47 25.08 -16.75
C ALA A 347 -2.35 25.69 -15.90
N ARG A 348 -1.09 25.61 -16.35
CA ARG A 348 0.12 26.05 -15.65
C ARG A 348 0.38 25.33 -14.33
N GLY A 349 -0.15 24.11 -14.16
CA GLY A 349 0.18 23.25 -13.02
C GLY A 349 1.60 22.72 -13.12
N SER A 350 2.29 22.50 -11.99
CA SER A 350 3.61 21.90 -11.94
C SER A 350 3.53 20.42 -11.60
N TRP A 351 3.66 20.07 -10.34
CA TRP A 351 3.55 18.70 -9.86
C TRP A 351 2.21 18.46 -9.16
N PHE A 352 1.74 17.24 -9.19
CA PHE A 352 0.53 16.80 -8.52
C PHE A 352 0.53 15.28 -8.37
N THR A 353 -0.33 14.75 -7.54
CA THR A 353 -0.52 13.32 -7.33
C THR A 353 -1.79 12.85 -8.07
N PRO A 354 -1.70 12.38 -9.32
CA PRO A 354 -2.87 11.84 -10.00
C PRO A 354 -3.33 10.53 -9.33
N ILE A 355 -4.64 10.28 -9.35
CA ILE A 355 -5.21 9.00 -8.93
C ILE A 355 -5.13 8.04 -10.11
N ILE A 356 -4.63 6.83 -9.86
CA ILE A 356 -4.50 5.78 -10.87
C ILE A 356 -5.87 5.45 -11.46
N ASN A 357 -5.92 5.24 -12.77
CA ASN A 357 -7.16 5.06 -13.52
C ASN A 357 -7.50 3.58 -13.73
N GLY A 358 -8.70 3.16 -13.37
CA GLY A 358 -9.21 1.82 -13.66
C GLY A 358 -8.31 0.70 -13.14
N SER A 359 -7.87 -0.18 -14.02
CA SER A 359 -6.97 -1.30 -13.75
C SER A 359 -5.50 -1.02 -14.03
N ASP A 360 -5.17 0.24 -14.43
CA ASP A 360 -3.79 0.64 -14.68
C ASP A 360 -2.98 0.53 -13.38
N VAL A 361 -1.67 0.32 -13.49
CA VAL A 361 -0.74 0.36 -12.34
C VAL A 361 0.08 1.64 -12.32
N VAL A 362 0.05 2.44 -13.40
CA VAL A 362 0.78 3.71 -13.52
C VAL A 362 -0.08 4.79 -14.15
N ILE A 363 0.04 6.01 -13.63
CA ILE A 363 -0.45 7.23 -14.25
C ILE A 363 0.64 8.30 -14.27
N LEU A 364 0.94 8.85 -15.45
CA LEU A 364 1.90 9.94 -15.61
C LEU A 364 1.18 11.29 -15.52
N GLY A 365 1.54 12.10 -14.53
CA GLY A 365 1.15 13.50 -14.42
C GLY A 365 2.10 14.38 -15.22
N LEU A 366 1.57 15.09 -16.23
CA LEU A 366 2.32 16.06 -17.02
C LEU A 366 2.01 17.48 -16.56
N GLY A 367 3.05 18.16 -16.05
CA GLY A 367 3.00 19.56 -15.66
C GLY A 367 3.42 20.51 -16.79
N SER A 368 3.58 21.77 -16.44
CA SER A 368 4.02 22.82 -17.38
C SER A 368 5.52 22.73 -17.70
N ILE A 369 5.90 23.26 -18.88
CA ILE A 369 7.28 23.55 -19.23
C ILE A 369 7.60 24.96 -18.74
N VAL A 370 8.56 25.08 -17.82
CA VAL A 370 8.92 26.32 -17.16
C VAL A 370 10.34 26.71 -17.54
N LYS A 371 10.57 28.01 -17.86
CA LYS A 371 11.92 28.55 -18.01
C LYS A 371 12.48 28.83 -16.61
N GLU A 372 13.59 28.21 -16.28
CA GLU A 372 14.27 28.36 -15.00
C GLU A 372 15.79 28.21 -15.14
N PRO A 373 16.59 28.72 -14.19
CA PRO A 373 18.03 28.52 -14.19
C PRO A 373 18.34 27.03 -14.03
N ILE A 374 19.23 26.53 -14.88
CA ILE A 374 19.78 25.17 -14.78
C ILE A 374 21.30 25.23 -14.85
N VAL A 375 21.97 24.21 -14.33
CA VAL A 375 23.40 24.02 -14.55
C VAL A 375 23.57 23.10 -15.76
N ASN A 376 24.31 23.61 -16.78
CA ASN A 376 24.60 22.84 -17.98
C ASN A 376 25.76 21.84 -17.75
N GLY A 377 26.11 21.04 -18.77
CA GLY A 377 27.18 20.04 -18.68
C GLY A 377 28.58 20.64 -18.48
N GLU A 378 28.75 21.95 -18.66
CA GLU A 378 30.00 22.72 -18.50
C GLU A 378 30.07 23.36 -17.10
N GLY A 379 29.02 23.19 -16.26
CA GLY A 379 28.92 23.75 -14.92
C GLY A 379 28.42 25.21 -14.87
N GLU A 380 27.94 25.77 -16.00
CA GLU A 380 27.44 27.13 -16.08
C GLU A 380 25.92 27.20 -15.79
N ILE A 381 25.51 28.33 -15.20
CA ILE A 381 24.07 28.61 -14.99
C ILE A 381 23.50 29.19 -16.29
N VAL A 382 22.60 28.46 -16.90
CA VAL A 382 21.92 28.88 -18.13
C VAL A 382 20.41 28.83 -17.98
N VAL A 383 19.65 29.46 -18.88
CA VAL A 383 18.20 29.35 -18.91
C VAL A 383 17.82 28.07 -19.65
N GLY A 384 17.28 27.11 -18.90
CA GLY A 384 16.71 25.88 -19.42
C GLY A 384 15.18 25.91 -19.48
N GLN A 385 14.60 24.90 -20.08
CA GLN A 385 13.16 24.68 -20.16
C GLN A 385 12.83 23.33 -19.52
N ASN A 386 12.41 23.35 -18.25
CA ASN A 386 12.11 22.13 -17.50
C ASN A 386 10.64 21.75 -17.59
N MET A 387 10.37 20.55 -18.08
CA MET A 387 9.06 19.91 -18.04
C MET A 387 8.89 19.21 -16.69
N LYS A 388 7.81 19.49 -15.98
CA LYS A 388 7.50 18.89 -14.68
C LYS A 388 6.74 17.59 -14.87
N LEU A 389 7.17 16.53 -14.19
CA LEU A 389 6.62 15.19 -14.29
C LEU A 389 6.29 14.65 -12.89
N SER A 390 5.18 13.94 -12.81
CA SER A 390 4.78 13.20 -11.61
C SER A 390 4.37 11.81 -12.06
N MET A 391 5.02 10.76 -11.58
CA MET A 391 4.64 9.38 -11.89
C MET A 391 4.08 8.71 -10.65
N THR A 392 2.78 8.44 -10.64
CA THR A 392 2.10 7.72 -9.57
C THR A 392 1.92 6.27 -9.99
N TYR A 393 2.27 5.36 -9.11
CA TYR A 393 2.23 3.92 -9.37
C TYR A 393 1.70 3.14 -8.18
N ASP A 394 1.19 1.93 -8.48
CA ASP A 394 0.72 0.96 -7.51
C ASP A 394 1.92 0.30 -6.83
N HIS A 395 2.14 0.62 -5.55
CA HIS A 395 3.32 0.15 -4.81
C HIS A 395 3.28 -1.34 -4.46
N ARG A 396 2.19 -2.04 -4.77
CA ARG A 396 2.11 -3.49 -4.64
C ARG A 396 2.85 -4.25 -5.74
N LEU A 397 3.03 -3.61 -6.90
CA LEU A 397 3.75 -4.17 -8.04
C LEU A 397 5.05 -3.41 -8.34
N ILE A 398 5.03 -2.09 -8.19
CA ILE A 398 6.13 -1.22 -8.60
C ILE A 398 6.77 -0.63 -7.35
N ASP A 399 8.02 -0.98 -7.09
CA ASP A 399 8.83 -0.37 -6.04
C ASP A 399 9.43 0.99 -6.47
N GLY A 400 10.01 1.71 -5.49
CA GLY A 400 10.59 3.02 -5.74
C GLY A 400 11.74 3.02 -6.74
N MET A 401 12.53 1.94 -6.80
CA MET A 401 13.66 1.80 -7.71
C MET A 401 13.17 1.59 -9.15
N LEU A 402 12.25 0.67 -9.36
CA LEU A 402 11.65 0.42 -10.68
C LEU A 402 10.91 1.67 -11.19
N GLY A 403 10.10 2.31 -10.31
CA GLY A 403 9.41 3.55 -10.62
C GLY A 403 10.37 4.65 -11.05
N GLN A 404 11.47 4.87 -10.33
CA GLN A 404 12.43 5.91 -10.68
C GLN A 404 13.25 5.54 -11.91
N THR A 405 13.64 4.27 -12.10
CA THR A 405 14.40 3.83 -13.28
C THR A 405 13.59 4.00 -14.56
N SER A 406 12.32 3.60 -14.56
CA SER A 406 11.43 3.81 -15.70
C SER A 406 11.19 5.30 -15.99
N LEU A 407 11.02 6.13 -14.95
CA LEU A 407 10.90 7.58 -15.10
C LEU A 407 12.18 8.22 -15.65
N ASN A 408 13.36 7.77 -15.23
CA ASN A 408 14.65 8.24 -15.77
C ASN A 408 14.79 7.89 -17.25
N TYR A 409 14.36 6.72 -17.68
CA TYR A 409 14.35 6.35 -19.09
C TYR A 409 13.38 7.23 -19.88
N LEU A 410 12.15 7.46 -19.41
CA LEU A 410 11.21 8.42 -20.00
C LEU A 410 11.85 9.81 -20.15
N LYS A 411 12.54 10.28 -19.12
CA LYS A 411 13.25 11.57 -19.15
C LYS A 411 14.34 11.61 -20.22
N SER A 412 15.11 10.54 -20.40
CA SER A 412 16.15 10.48 -21.44
C SER A 412 15.58 10.61 -22.85
N LEU A 413 14.42 9.99 -23.11
CA LEU A 413 13.71 10.12 -24.39
C LEU A 413 13.20 11.55 -24.61
N LEU A 414 12.67 12.20 -23.58
CA LEU A 414 12.15 13.57 -23.68
C LEU A 414 13.25 14.63 -23.76
N ALA A 415 14.39 14.39 -23.11
CA ALA A 415 15.55 15.30 -23.18
C ALA A 415 16.17 15.35 -24.56
N ASP A 416 16.13 14.24 -25.30
CA ASP A 416 16.75 14.11 -26.61
C ASP A 416 15.81 13.41 -27.61
N PRO A 417 15.11 14.19 -28.48
CA PRO A 417 14.24 13.62 -29.51
C PRO A 417 14.98 12.78 -30.57
N GLU A 418 16.26 13.00 -30.78
CA GLU A 418 17.06 12.21 -31.72
C GLU A 418 17.34 10.82 -31.13
N PHE A 419 17.64 10.76 -29.82
CA PHE A 419 17.73 9.49 -29.08
C PHE A 419 16.37 8.77 -29.06
N MET A 420 15.27 9.50 -28.83
CA MET A 420 13.94 8.91 -28.90
C MET A 420 13.70 8.20 -30.24
N LEU A 421 14.10 8.78 -31.36
CA LEU A 421 13.95 8.17 -32.69
C LEU A 421 14.75 6.87 -32.89
N MET A 422 15.77 6.63 -32.06
CA MET A 422 16.57 5.39 -32.11
C MET A 422 15.94 4.26 -31.29
N GLU A 423 15.05 4.59 -30.39
CA GLU A 423 14.43 3.65 -29.42
C GLU A 423 12.96 3.30 -29.77
N ILE A 424 12.36 3.94 -30.80
CA ILE A 424 10.96 3.75 -31.21
C ILE A 424 10.79 2.88 -32.46
#